data_7a8745910ad97818087c54638389b24e
#
_entry.id   7a8745910ad97818087c54638389b24e
#
_cell.length_a   1.000
_cell.length_b   1.000
_cell.length_c   1.000
_cell.angle_alpha   90.00
_cell.angle_beta   90.00
_cell.angle_gamma   90.00
#
_symmetry.space_group_name_H-M   'P 1'
#
loop_
_entity.id
_entity.type
_entity.pdbx_description
1 polymer ?
#
loop_
_entity_poly.entity_id
_entity_poly.type
_entity_poly.pdbx_seq_one_letter_code
_entity_poly.pdbx_strand_id
1 'polypeptide(L)'
;MKCIIPNNPTNEQIDKARKDAIRENDSHFRFVDRLLALSLRENAGFGRKRFDEYNRISYELGRGYIEKYAQDNKDESDYAVDSYYALRRDLRDLCGWDAETELWNDSIFETFPTDENSARVRQMRQNRIDYAKGIGFYVRQQLCMAVMYLHTYLGWAQIRLGRVIGPVREGYMEFMRQYLRCSKAGDAEMKKMHADVRKRYNAMGIFEEVYK
;
A
#
# COMPACT_ATOMS: atom_id res chain seq x y z
N MET A 1 4.16 -17.56 7.15
CA MET A 1 5.50 -17.74 7.75
C MET A 1 5.44 -17.39 9.23
N LYS A 2 5.94 -18.19 10.15
CA LYS A 2 5.81 -17.93 11.58
C LYS A 2 6.96 -17.05 12.03
N CYS A 3 6.72 -15.81 12.46
CA CYS A 3 7.57 -15.21 13.47
C CYS A 3 6.98 -15.52 14.87
N ILE A 4 7.15 -16.74 15.36
CA ILE A 4 7.08 -16.96 16.80
C ILE A 4 8.44 -16.50 17.30
N ILE A 5 8.51 -15.25 17.77
CA ILE A 5 9.67 -14.78 18.51
C ILE A 5 9.62 -15.54 19.84
N PRO A 6 10.59 -16.39 20.15
CA PRO A 6 10.67 -17.04 21.46
C PRO A 6 10.74 -15.98 22.56
N ASN A 7 10.37 -16.32 23.79
CA ASN A 7 10.44 -15.38 24.94
C ASN A 7 11.84 -14.78 25.18
N ASN A 8 12.90 -15.39 24.60
CA ASN A 8 14.26 -14.86 24.54
C ASN A 8 14.85 -15.19 23.16
N PRO A 9 14.55 -14.37 22.13
CA PRO A 9 15.05 -14.64 20.79
C PRO A 9 16.57 -14.41 20.72
N THR A 10 17.27 -15.26 19.97
CA THR A 10 18.66 -15.01 19.61
C THR A 10 18.75 -13.84 18.63
N ASN A 11 19.91 -13.15 18.56
CA ASN A 11 20.12 -12.07 17.58
C ASN A 11 19.86 -12.54 16.15
N GLU A 12 20.21 -13.78 15.82
CA GLU A 12 19.95 -14.37 14.50
C GLU A 12 18.44 -14.53 14.20
N GLN A 13 17.65 -14.88 15.21
CA GLN A 13 16.19 -14.97 15.08
C GLN A 13 15.55 -13.60 14.92
N ILE A 14 16.07 -12.59 15.63
CA ILE A 14 15.64 -11.18 15.50
C ILE A 14 15.95 -10.66 14.08
N ASP A 15 17.18 -10.88 13.60
CA ASP A 15 17.60 -10.44 12.26
C ASP A 15 16.79 -11.13 11.14
N LYS A 16 16.50 -12.42 11.32
CA LYS A 16 15.65 -13.14 10.37
C LYS A 16 14.23 -12.59 10.37
N ALA A 17 13.63 -12.37 11.52
CA ALA A 17 12.29 -11.81 11.64
C ALA A 17 12.22 -10.41 11.01
N ARG A 18 13.25 -9.57 11.21
CA ARG A 18 13.38 -8.24 10.60
C ARG A 18 13.47 -8.32 9.07
N LYS A 19 14.31 -9.23 8.53
CA LYS A 19 14.42 -9.45 7.08
C LYS A 19 13.12 -9.95 6.46
N ASP A 20 12.41 -10.83 7.15
CA ASP A 20 11.13 -11.36 6.68
C ASP A 20 10.05 -10.26 6.69
N ALA A 21 10.01 -9.41 7.72
CA ALA A 21 9.11 -8.26 7.79
C ALA A 21 9.40 -7.23 6.67
N ILE A 22 10.67 -6.93 6.39
CA ILE A 22 11.06 -6.04 5.29
C ILE A 22 10.59 -6.61 3.94
N ARG A 23 10.77 -7.92 3.71
CA ARG A 23 10.33 -8.56 2.46
C ARG A 23 8.82 -8.52 2.29
N GLU A 24 8.08 -8.68 3.37
CA GLU A 24 6.62 -8.65 3.36
C GLU A 24 6.11 -7.24 3.07
N ASN A 25 6.70 -6.21 3.71
CA ASN A 25 6.45 -4.81 3.41
C ASN A 25 6.67 -4.49 1.93
N ASP A 26 7.84 -4.85 1.43
CA ASP A 26 8.26 -4.64 0.05
C ASP A 26 7.28 -5.30 -0.94
N SER A 27 6.75 -6.48 -0.58
CA SER A 27 5.75 -7.18 -1.38
C SER A 27 4.44 -6.39 -1.51
N HIS A 28 3.89 -5.88 -0.41
CA HIS A 28 2.65 -5.09 -0.42
C HIS A 28 2.83 -3.77 -1.18
N PHE A 29 3.93 -3.04 -0.91
CA PHE A 29 4.23 -1.79 -1.59
C PHE A 29 4.38 -1.98 -3.09
N ARG A 30 5.20 -2.93 -3.53
CA ARG A 30 5.39 -3.20 -4.96
C ARG A 30 4.12 -3.65 -5.66
N PHE A 31 3.24 -4.34 -4.94
CA PHE A 31 1.95 -4.73 -5.49
C PHE A 31 1.08 -3.51 -5.77
N VAL A 32 0.94 -2.60 -4.80
CA VAL A 32 0.14 -1.38 -4.95
C VAL A 32 0.76 -0.42 -5.96
N ASP A 33 2.07 -0.23 -5.95
CA ASP A 33 2.78 0.58 -6.93
C ASP A 33 2.49 0.13 -8.36
N ARG A 34 2.56 -1.18 -8.61
CA ARG A 34 2.28 -1.72 -9.94
C ARG A 34 0.82 -1.60 -10.31
N LEU A 35 -0.11 -1.83 -9.38
CA LEU A 35 -1.53 -1.61 -9.62
C LEU A 35 -1.81 -0.15 -9.97
N LEU A 36 -1.21 0.78 -9.25
CA LEU A 36 -1.36 2.21 -9.50
C LEU A 36 -0.79 2.59 -10.87
N ALA A 37 0.40 2.13 -11.20
CA ALA A 37 1.00 2.37 -12.51
C ALA A 37 0.16 1.80 -13.65
N LEU A 38 -0.37 0.57 -13.51
CA LEU A 38 -1.29 -0.02 -14.47
C LEU A 38 -2.55 0.83 -14.62
N SER A 39 -3.16 1.24 -13.52
CA SER A 39 -4.37 2.05 -13.55
C SER A 39 -4.13 3.43 -14.15
N LEU A 40 -3.01 4.09 -13.85
CA LEU A 40 -2.61 5.35 -14.48
C LEU A 40 -2.40 5.18 -15.99
N ARG A 41 -1.83 4.05 -16.43
CA ARG A 41 -1.67 3.75 -17.85
C ARG A 41 -2.99 3.50 -18.56
N GLU A 42 -3.81 2.62 -18.01
CA GLU A 42 -5.03 2.12 -18.65
C GLU A 42 -6.17 3.14 -18.58
N ASN A 43 -6.32 3.86 -17.46
CA ASN A 43 -7.45 4.76 -17.21
C ASN A 43 -7.11 6.24 -17.41
N ALA A 44 -5.82 6.59 -17.45
CA ALA A 44 -5.35 7.97 -17.59
C ALA A 44 -4.43 8.20 -18.78
N GLY A 45 -4.04 7.14 -19.50
CA GLY A 45 -3.19 7.23 -20.69
C GLY A 45 -1.76 7.71 -20.38
N PHE A 46 -1.23 7.41 -19.18
CA PHE A 46 0.13 7.81 -18.84
C PHE A 46 1.15 7.08 -19.71
N GLY A 47 2.00 7.88 -20.39
CA GLY A 47 3.23 7.42 -21.02
C GLY A 47 4.43 7.71 -20.13
N ARG A 48 5.64 7.29 -20.55
CA ARG A 48 6.89 7.42 -19.79
C ARG A 48 7.08 8.83 -19.20
N LYS A 49 6.99 9.87 -20.02
CA LYS A 49 7.19 11.26 -19.57
C LYS A 49 6.27 11.67 -18.41
N ARG A 50 4.99 11.27 -18.46
CA ARG A 50 4.04 11.56 -17.36
C ARG A 50 4.33 10.74 -16.11
N PHE A 51 4.82 9.51 -16.25
CA PHE A 51 5.26 8.71 -15.10
C PHE A 51 6.49 9.31 -14.43
N ASP A 52 7.48 9.75 -15.21
CA ASP A 52 8.69 10.38 -14.67
C ASP A 52 8.31 11.67 -13.91
N GLU A 53 7.43 12.48 -14.45
CA GLU A 53 6.91 13.68 -13.79
C GLU A 53 6.11 13.33 -12.52
N TYR A 54 5.20 12.37 -12.59
CA TYR A 54 4.44 11.88 -11.44
C TYR A 54 5.36 11.39 -10.31
N ASN A 55 6.33 10.56 -10.62
CA ASN A 55 7.28 10.03 -9.63
C ASN A 55 8.08 11.14 -8.96
N ARG A 56 8.60 12.08 -9.76
CA ARG A 56 9.34 13.22 -9.23
C ARG A 56 8.49 14.07 -8.29
N ILE A 57 7.31 14.47 -8.74
CA ILE A 57 6.42 15.34 -7.96
C ILE A 57 5.89 14.62 -6.72
N SER A 58 5.49 13.36 -6.83
CA SER A 58 5.03 12.58 -5.68
C SER A 58 6.14 12.41 -4.64
N TYR A 59 7.38 12.21 -5.06
CA TYR A 59 8.53 12.17 -4.16
C TYR A 59 8.75 13.53 -3.45
N GLU A 60 8.72 14.63 -4.20
CA GLU A 60 8.88 15.99 -3.66
C GLU A 60 7.75 16.33 -2.67
N LEU A 61 6.51 15.98 -2.99
CA LEU A 61 5.35 16.15 -2.10
C LEU A 61 5.54 15.37 -0.81
N GLY A 62 5.86 14.07 -0.90
CA GLY A 62 6.08 13.22 0.27
C GLY A 62 7.20 13.74 1.16
N ARG A 63 8.30 14.12 0.55
CA ARG A 63 9.43 14.71 1.27
C ARG A 63 9.02 16.00 1.97
N GLY A 64 8.26 16.87 1.31
CA GLY A 64 7.79 18.13 1.90
C GLY A 64 6.88 17.92 3.13
N TYR A 65 5.99 16.93 3.09
CA TYR A 65 5.16 16.57 4.24
C TYR A 65 6.00 16.00 5.39
N ILE A 66 6.93 15.09 5.09
CA ILE A 66 7.81 14.49 6.09
C ILE A 66 8.70 15.56 6.73
N GLU A 67 9.39 16.39 5.95
CA GLU A 67 10.28 17.44 6.45
C GLU A 67 9.55 18.46 7.35
N LYS A 68 8.31 18.84 6.98
CA LYS A 68 7.49 19.75 7.78
C LYS A 68 7.18 19.19 9.17
N TYR A 69 6.91 17.89 9.29
CA TYR A 69 6.51 17.29 10.56
C TYR A 69 7.68 16.65 11.32
N ALA A 70 8.79 16.30 10.65
CA ALA A 70 10.00 15.83 11.30
C ALA A 70 10.70 16.89 12.16
N GLN A 71 10.47 18.17 11.87
CA GLN A 71 11.06 19.28 12.66
C GLN A 71 10.44 19.40 14.06
N ASP A 72 9.18 18.98 14.21
CA ASP A 72 8.41 19.13 15.46
C ASP A 72 8.44 17.88 16.33
N ASN A 73 8.83 16.71 15.80
CA ASN A 73 8.78 15.41 16.46
C ASN A 73 10.14 14.73 16.51
N LYS A 74 10.48 14.18 17.66
CA LYS A 74 11.75 13.47 17.91
C LYS A 74 11.71 11.98 17.53
N ASP A 75 10.53 11.40 17.28
CA ASP A 75 10.35 9.98 16.98
C ASP A 75 9.87 9.76 15.54
N GLU A 76 10.59 8.91 14.82
CA GLU A 76 10.35 8.64 13.38
C GLU A 76 8.92 8.13 13.09
N SER A 77 8.32 7.39 14.02
CA SER A 77 6.96 6.88 13.85
C SER A 77 5.90 7.97 13.92
N ASP A 78 6.09 8.97 14.75
CA ASP A 78 5.10 10.00 15.03
C ASP A 78 4.95 11.00 13.89
N TYR A 79 6.07 11.46 13.29
CA TYR A 79 5.97 12.39 12.17
C TYR A 79 5.44 11.76 10.88
N ALA A 80 5.63 10.46 10.68
CA ALA A 80 5.03 9.75 9.55
C ALA A 80 3.50 9.72 9.67
N VAL A 81 2.98 9.50 10.88
CA VAL A 81 1.56 9.54 11.19
C VAL A 81 0.99 10.95 10.99
N ASP A 82 1.65 11.95 11.54
CA ASP A 82 1.21 13.35 11.45
C ASP A 82 1.23 13.86 10.01
N SER A 83 2.25 13.48 9.23
CA SER A 83 2.35 13.84 7.81
C SER A 83 1.20 13.24 6.99
N TYR A 84 0.78 12.02 7.29
CA TYR A 84 -0.36 11.39 6.63
C TYR A 84 -1.68 12.12 6.97
N TYR A 85 -1.94 12.41 8.24
CA TYR A 85 -3.16 13.12 8.64
C TYR A 85 -3.22 14.53 8.06
N ALA A 86 -2.09 15.20 7.92
CA ALA A 86 -2.01 16.50 7.26
C ALA A 86 -2.33 16.38 5.75
N LEU A 87 -1.71 15.42 5.06
CA LEU A 87 -1.97 15.15 3.65
C LEU A 87 -3.45 14.80 3.41
N ARG A 88 -4.04 13.98 4.27
CA ARG A 88 -5.45 13.63 4.21
C ARG A 88 -6.37 14.85 4.40
N ARG A 89 -6.07 15.70 5.38
CA ARG A 89 -6.81 16.95 5.62
C ARG A 89 -6.72 17.86 4.40
N ASP A 90 -5.52 18.08 3.88
CA ASP A 90 -5.29 18.95 2.75
C ASP A 90 -6.03 18.45 1.48
N LEU A 91 -6.07 17.13 1.24
CA LEU A 91 -6.87 16.55 0.17
C LEU A 91 -8.37 16.78 0.33
N ARG A 92 -8.89 16.59 1.55
CA ARG A 92 -10.30 16.84 1.83
C ARG A 92 -10.66 18.31 1.61
N ASP A 93 -9.80 19.22 2.04
CA ASP A 93 -10.03 20.66 1.91
C ASP A 93 -9.89 21.12 0.45
N LEU A 94 -8.99 20.51 -0.35
CA LEU A 94 -8.76 20.86 -1.75
C LEU A 94 -9.81 20.30 -2.72
N CYS A 95 -10.21 19.05 -2.56
CA CYS A 95 -11.05 18.37 -3.55
C CYS A 95 -12.21 17.56 -2.97
N GLY A 96 -12.45 17.63 -1.66
CA GLY A 96 -13.50 16.87 -0.97
C GLY A 96 -13.24 15.36 -0.91
N TRP A 97 -12.03 14.92 -1.23
CA TRP A 97 -11.67 13.51 -1.24
C TRP A 97 -11.13 13.06 0.12
N ASP A 98 -11.76 12.07 0.72
CA ASP A 98 -11.32 11.50 2.00
C ASP A 98 -10.79 10.08 1.85
N ALA A 99 -9.50 9.90 2.13
CA ALA A 99 -8.80 8.63 2.02
C ALA A 99 -9.44 7.49 2.84
N GLU A 100 -9.99 7.80 4.01
CA GLU A 100 -10.58 6.77 4.87
C GLU A 100 -11.90 6.22 4.31
N THR A 101 -12.72 7.10 3.71
CA THR A 101 -13.99 6.68 3.12
C THR A 101 -13.83 6.11 1.72
N GLU A 102 -12.86 6.61 0.96
CA GLU A 102 -12.69 6.27 -0.46
C GLU A 102 -11.74 5.10 -0.70
N LEU A 103 -10.72 4.91 0.15
CA LEU A 103 -9.67 3.90 -0.05
C LEU A 103 -9.79 2.69 0.85
N TRP A 104 -10.38 2.85 2.03
CA TRP A 104 -10.27 1.83 3.06
C TRP A 104 -11.57 1.65 3.82
N ASN A 105 -12.00 0.43 3.91
CA ASN A 105 -13.08 0.05 4.81
C ASN A 105 -12.52 -0.97 5.82
N ASP A 106 -12.40 -0.58 7.09
CA ASP A 106 -11.90 -1.45 8.16
C ASP A 106 -12.75 -2.73 8.34
N SER A 107 -13.99 -2.74 7.84
CA SER A 107 -14.82 -3.94 7.80
C SER A 107 -14.16 -5.12 7.06
N ILE A 108 -13.13 -4.85 6.24
CA ILE A 108 -12.32 -5.89 5.62
C ILE A 108 -11.69 -6.82 6.68
N PHE A 109 -11.37 -6.29 7.87
CA PHE A 109 -10.77 -7.09 8.94
C PHE A 109 -11.80 -7.89 9.75
N GLU A 110 -13.11 -7.60 9.60
CA GLU A 110 -14.18 -8.18 10.38
C GLU A 110 -14.91 -9.33 9.67
N THR A 111 -14.90 -9.35 8.33
CA THR A 111 -15.81 -10.17 7.52
C THR A 111 -15.17 -11.39 6.86
N PHE A 112 -13.93 -11.78 7.20
CA PHE A 112 -13.28 -12.90 6.52
C PHE A 112 -13.69 -14.25 7.06
N PRO A 113 -14.28 -15.11 6.20
CA PRO A 113 -14.46 -16.50 6.52
C PRO A 113 -13.07 -17.15 6.71
N THR A 114 -12.95 -17.90 7.78
CA THR A 114 -11.77 -18.72 8.04
C THR A 114 -12.00 -20.10 7.47
N ASP A 115 -11.15 -20.54 6.58
CA ASP A 115 -11.11 -21.93 6.13
C ASP A 115 -10.79 -22.87 7.31
N GLU A 116 -10.31 -22.33 8.43
CA GLU A 116 -9.88 -23.06 9.62
C GLU A 116 -10.05 -22.22 10.91
N ASN A 117 -10.72 -22.78 11.92
CA ASN A 117 -11.01 -22.10 13.19
C ASN A 117 -10.08 -22.50 14.35
N SER A 118 -8.93 -23.12 14.08
CA SER A 118 -7.98 -23.47 15.13
C SER A 118 -7.42 -22.24 15.84
N ALA A 119 -7.07 -22.38 17.13
CA ALA A 119 -6.47 -21.29 17.90
C ALA A 119 -5.21 -20.73 17.23
N ARG A 120 -4.44 -21.59 16.54
CA ARG A 120 -3.25 -21.23 15.79
C ARG A 120 -3.58 -20.33 14.59
N VAL A 121 -4.62 -20.66 13.84
CA VAL A 121 -5.03 -19.86 12.67
C VAL A 121 -5.59 -18.52 13.11
N ARG A 122 -6.36 -18.48 14.21
CA ARG A 122 -6.81 -17.21 14.80
C ARG A 122 -5.65 -16.30 15.20
N GLN A 123 -4.61 -16.86 15.86
CA GLN A 123 -3.42 -16.08 16.21
C GLN A 123 -2.65 -15.59 14.97
N MET A 124 -2.46 -16.45 13.97
CA MET A 124 -1.82 -16.05 12.70
C MET A 124 -2.58 -14.92 12.02
N ARG A 125 -3.92 -14.99 12.04
CA ARG A 125 -4.77 -13.95 11.45
C ARG A 125 -4.64 -12.64 12.21
N GLN A 126 -4.69 -12.67 13.55
CA GLN A 126 -4.51 -11.47 14.35
C GLN A 126 -3.18 -10.79 14.03
N ASN A 127 -2.09 -11.56 13.97
CA ASN A 127 -0.77 -11.03 13.59
C ASN A 127 -0.78 -10.42 12.17
N ARG A 128 -1.48 -11.03 11.22
CA ARG A 128 -1.63 -10.48 9.86
C ARG A 128 -2.49 -9.22 9.82
N ILE A 129 -3.53 -9.15 10.66
CA ILE A 129 -4.37 -7.94 10.80
C ILE A 129 -3.54 -6.79 11.35
N ASP A 130 -2.82 -7.02 12.45
CA ASP A 130 -2.00 -5.99 13.10
C ASP A 130 -0.93 -5.46 12.13
N TYR A 131 -0.28 -6.37 11.41
CA TYR A 131 0.67 -6.03 10.37
C TYR A 131 0.03 -5.25 9.21
N ALA A 132 -1.13 -5.71 8.72
CA ALA A 132 -1.86 -5.07 7.62
C ALA A 132 -2.35 -3.67 7.98
N LYS A 133 -2.75 -3.44 9.23
CA LYS A 133 -3.11 -2.10 9.74
C LYS A 133 -1.91 -1.16 9.69
N GLY A 134 -0.73 -1.61 10.07
CA GLY A 134 0.50 -0.83 9.98
C GLY A 134 0.88 -0.49 8.53
N ILE A 135 0.89 -1.49 7.64
CA ILE A 135 1.19 -1.28 6.21
C ILE A 135 0.10 -0.45 5.53
N GLY A 136 -1.15 -0.68 5.86
CA GLY A 136 -2.28 0.05 5.28
C GLY A 136 -2.12 1.56 5.39
N PHE A 137 -1.45 2.03 6.42
CA PHE A 137 -1.08 3.42 6.57
C PHE A 137 -0.21 3.94 5.41
N TYR A 138 0.87 3.25 5.09
CA TYR A 138 1.77 3.63 4.00
C TYR A 138 1.12 3.51 2.62
N VAL A 139 0.30 2.46 2.42
CA VAL A 139 -0.49 2.30 1.18
C VAL A 139 -1.45 3.46 0.99
N ARG A 140 -2.15 3.87 2.05
CA ARG A 140 -3.04 5.04 2.03
C ARG A 140 -2.30 6.32 1.73
N GLN A 141 -1.15 6.53 2.37
CA GLN A 141 -0.29 7.68 2.10
C GLN A 141 0.12 7.75 0.63
N GLN A 142 0.57 6.64 0.06
CA GLN A 142 0.94 6.54 -1.36
C GLN A 142 -0.22 6.89 -2.29
N LEU A 143 -1.42 6.40 -2.01
CA LEU A 143 -2.60 6.71 -2.80
C LEU A 143 -3.07 8.17 -2.62
N CYS A 144 -2.96 8.73 -1.41
CA CYS A 144 -3.18 10.15 -1.18
C CYS A 144 -2.24 11.03 -2.02
N MET A 145 -0.96 10.65 -2.12
CA MET A 145 0.01 11.35 -2.97
C MET A 145 -0.37 11.30 -4.43
N ALA A 146 -0.83 10.14 -4.91
CA ALA A 146 -1.32 10.02 -6.28
C ALA A 146 -2.53 10.92 -6.53
N VAL A 147 -3.50 10.94 -5.62
CA VAL A 147 -4.68 11.81 -5.72
C VAL A 147 -4.28 13.28 -5.70
N MET A 148 -3.38 13.67 -4.80
CA MET A 148 -2.85 15.05 -4.72
C MET A 148 -2.23 15.47 -6.05
N TYR A 149 -1.39 14.63 -6.64
CA TYR A 149 -0.80 14.89 -7.96
C TYR A 149 -1.87 15.03 -9.05
N LEU A 150 -2.78 14.06 -9.15
CA LEU A 150 -3.82 14.04 -10.18
C LEU A 150 -4.75 15.25 -10.07
N HIS A 151 -5.09 15.65 -8.85
CA HIS A 151 -5.93 16.83 -8.62
C HIS A 151 -5.17 18.14 -8.89
N THR A 152 -4.01 18.33 -8.25
CA THR A 152 -3.30 19.62 -8.25
C THR A 152 -2.66 19.93 -9.60
N TYR A 153 -2.06 18.92 -10.26
CA TYR A 153 -1.31 19.15 -11.50
C TYR A 153 -2.09 18.81 -12.77
N LEU A 154 -3.12 17.95 -12.67
CA LEU A 154 -3.94 17.58 -13.83
C LEU A 154 -5.37 18.11 -13.74
N GLY A 155 -5.75 18.76 -12.64
CA GLY A 155 -7.09 19.33 -12.45
C GLY A 155 -8.22 18.29 -12.38
N TRP A 156 -7.92 17.07 -11.89
CA TRP A 156 -8.91 15.99 -11.90
C TRP A 156 -9.86 16.09 -10.71
N ALA A 157 -11.17 15.99 -11.00
CA ALA A 157 -12.23 15.89 -10.01
C ALA A 157 -12.55 14.42 -9.66
N GLN A 158 -13.38 14.21 -8.65
CA GLN A 158 -13.71 12.92 -8.05
C GLN A 158 -13.99 11.80 -9.05
N ILE A 159 -14.79 12.05 -10.09
CA ILE A 159 -15.14 11.01 -11.09
C ILE A 159 -13.90 10.48 -11.81
N ARG A 160 -12.96 11.35 -12.19
CA ARG A 160 -11.71 10.94 -12.83
C ARG A 160 -10.76 10.26 -11.86
N LEU A 161 -10.66 10.78 -10.64
CA LEU A 161 -9.88 10.16 -9.58
C LEU A 161 -10.38 8.75 -9.29
N GLY A 162 -11.68 8.55 -9.18
CA GLY A 162 -12.29 7.24 -8.97
C GLY A 162 -11.96 6.21 -10.04
N ARG A 163 -11.83 6.63 -11.31
CA ARG A 163 -11.44 5.73 -12.42
C ARG A 163 -10.03 5.17 -12.27
N VAL A 164 -9.12 5.91 -11.64
CA VAL A 164 -7.75 5.46 -11.39
C VAL A 164 -7.63 4.74 -10.04
N ILE A 165 -8.19 5.32 -9.00
CA ILE A 165 -8.03 4.81 -7.64
C ILE A 165 -8.92 3.58 -7.36
N GLY A 166 -10.11 3.53 -7.94
CA GLY A 166 -11.05 2.41 -7.79
C GLY A 166 -10.43 1.04 -8.10
N PRO A 167 -9.87 0.82 -9.29
CA PRO A 167 -9.21 -0.45 -9.64
C PRO A 167 -8.03 -0.81 -8.73
N VAL A 168 -7.27 0.19 -8.26
CA VAL A 168 -6.17 -0.04 -7.31
C VAL A 168 -6.71 -0.52 -5.98
N ARG A 169 -7.74 0.16 -5.46
CA ARG A 169 -8.43 -0.23 -4.24
C ARG A 169 -8.97 -1.65 -4.32
N GLU A 170 -9.73 -1.96 -5.36
CA GLU A 170 -10.33 -3.30 -5.56
C GLU A 170 -9.26 -4.39 -5.64
N GLY A 171 -8.20 -4.18 -6.41
CA GLY A 171 -7.09 -5.12 -6.52
C GLY A 171 -6.35 -5.31 -5.20
N TYR A 172 -6.12 -4.25 -4.44
CA TYR A 172 -5.48 -4.35 -3.14
C TYR A 172 -6.38 -5.00 -2.08
N MET A 173 -7.68 -4.70 -2.10
CA MET A 173 -8.66 -5.32 -1.22
C MET A 173 -8.75 -6.83 -1.46
N GLU A 174 -8.72 -7.27 -2.72
CA GLU A 174 -8.68 -8.71 -3.03
C GLU A 174 -7.38 -9.36 -2.57
N PHE A 175 -6.24 -8.71 -2.79
CA PHE A 175 -4.96 -9.16 -2.25
C PHE A 175 -5.01 -9.33 -0.73
N MET A 176 -5.56 -8.37 -0.01
CA MET A 176 -5.74 -8.42 1.43
C MET A 176 -6.67 -9.56 1.88
N ARG A 177 -7.75 -9.83 1.12
CA ARG A 177 -8.60 -10.99 1.39
C ARG A 177 -7.78 -12.28 1.39
N GLN A 178 -7.00 -12.51 0.35
CA GLN A 178 -6.19 -13.73 0.26
C GLN A 178 -5.13 -13.79 1.36
N TYR A 179 -4.52 -12.66 1.69
CA TYR A 179 -3.56 -12.55 2.79
C TYR A 179 -4.15 -12.95 4.14
N LEU A 180 -5.37 -12.48 4.44
CA LEU A 180 -6.04 -12.74 5.72
C LEU A 180 -6.66 -14.15 5.83
N ARG A 181 -6.81 -14.90 4.75
CA ARG A 181 -7.23 -16.31 4.77
C ARG A 181 -6.30 -17.20 5.59
N CYS A 182 -5.03 -16.85 5.73
CA CYS A 182 -4.03 -17.61 6.49
C CYS A 182 -3.92 -19.08 6.05
N SER A 183 -4.12 -19.35 4.75
CA SER A 183 -4.12 -20.69 4.18
C SER A 183 -3.12 -20.83 3.05
N LYS A 184 -2.71 -22.07 2.73
CA LYS A 184 -1.86 -22.35 1.58
C LYS A 184 -2.50 -21.89 0.26
N ALA A 185 -3.83 -22.00 0.14
CA ALA A 185 -4.58 -21.54 -1.03
C ALA A 185 -4.53 -20.00 -1.14
N GLY A 186 -4.72 -19.27 -0.03
CA GLY A 186 -4.57 -17.82 0.00
C GLY A 186 -3.17 -17.37 -0.38
N ASP A 187 -2.13 -18.03 0.17
CA ASP A 187 -0.74 -17.72 -0.15
C ASP A 187 -0.41 -17.99 -1.63
N ALA A 188 -0.98 -19.05 -2.22
CA ALA A 188 -0.81 -19.36 -3.63
C ALA A 188 -1.51 -18.31 -4.52
N GLU A 189 -2.72 -17.90 -4.17
CA GLU A 189 -3.47 -16.90 -4.92
C GLU A 189 -2.78 -15.52 -4.86
N MET A 190 -2.27 -15.10 -3.68
CA MET A 190 -1.46 -13.87 -3.60
C MET A 190 -0.24 -13.91 -4.53
N LYS A 191 0.49 -15.03 -4.57
CA LYS A 191 1.63 -15.18 -5.48
C LYS A 191 1.21 -15.07 -6.95
N LYS A 192 0.07 -15.64 -7.31
CA LYS A 192 -0.49 -15.54 -8.65
C LYS A 192 -0.86 -14.09 -8.97
N MET A 193 -1.57 -13.40 -8.09
CA MET A 193 -1.89 -11.98 -8.24
C MET A 193 -0.64 -11.12 -8.45
N HIS A 194 0.40 -11.33 -7.65
CA HIS A 194 1.69 -10.65 -7.83
C HIS A 194 2.32 -10.92 -9.20
N ALA A 195 2.31 -12.18 -9.64
CA ALA A 195 2.87 -12.58 -10.93
C ALA A 195 2.09 -11.93 -12.09
N ASP A 196 0.76 -11.93 -12.02
CA ASP A 196 -0.11 -11.36 -13.04
C ASP A 196 0.05 -9.84 -13.13
N VAL A 197 0.05 -9.14 -12.00
CA VAL A 197 0.27 -7.70 -11.94
C VAL A 197 1.67 -7.35 -12.45
N ARG A 198 2.70 -8.10 -12.04
CA ARG A 198 4.08 -7.92 -12.52
C ARG A 198 4.19 -8.14 -14.03
N LYS A 199 3.55 -9.19 -14.56
CA LYS A 199 3.54 -9.47 -16.00
C LYS A 199 2.92 -8.32 -16.80
N ARG A 200 1.76 -7.82 -16.38
CA ARG A 200 1.09 -6.67 -17.03
C ARG A 200 1.94 -5.41 -16.94
N TYR A 201 2.51 -5.14 -15.76
CA TYR A 201 3.40 -3.99 -15.54
C TYR A 201 4.62 -4.02 -16.47
N ASN A 202 5.31 -5.16 -16.57
CA ASN A 202 6.46 -5.31 -17.46
C ASN A 202 6.06 -5.19 -18.94
N ALA A 203 4.88 -5.68 -19.31
CA ALA A 203 4.36 -5.56 -20.67
C ALA A 203 4.06 -4.12 -21.11
N MET A 204 3.95 -3.15 -20.18
CA MET A 204 3.80 -1.74 -20.53
C MET A 204 5.03 -1.16 -21.24
N GLY A 205 6.22 -1.74 -21.01
CA GLY A 205 7.49 -1.30 -21.63
C GLY A 205 7.91 0.13 -21.27
N ILE A 206 7.31 0.69 -20.20
CA ILE A 206 7.54 2.10 -19.80
C ILE A 206 8.72 2.20 -18.84
N PHE A 207 8.90 1.19 -18.01
CA PHE A 207 9.95 1.14 -17.00
C PHE A 207 11.00 0.10 -17.43
N GLU A 208 12.24 0.52 -17.59
CA GLU A 208 13.35 -0.41 -17.62
C GLU A 208 13.44 -1.05 -16.23
N GLU A 209 13.67 -2.37 -16.17
CA GLU A 209 13.83 -3.09 -14.90
C GLU A 209 14.98 -2.46 -14.09
N VAL A 210 14.66 -1.51 -13.24
CA VAL A 210 15.63 -0.87 -12.32
C VAL A 210 16.00 -1.82 -11.17
N TYR A 211 15.32 -2.96 -11.08
CA TYR A 211 15.54 -3.96 -10.03
C TYR A 211 15.75 -5.35 -10.67
N LYS A 212 16.98 -5.60 -11.11
CA LYS A 212 17.50 -6.97 -11.26
C LYS A 212 17.91 -7.54 -9.90
#